data_058623df9df4392fbf4c367cbf1ad85d
#
_entry.id   058623df9df4392fbf4c367cbf1ad85d
#
_cell.length_a   1.000
_cell.length_b   1.000
_cell.length_c   1.000
_cell.angle_alpha   90.00
_cell.angle_beta   90.00
_cell.angle_gamma   90.00
#
_symmetry.space_group_name_H-M   'P 1'
#
loop_
_entity.id
_entity.type
_entity.pdbx_description
1 polymer ?
#
loop_
_entity_poly.entity_id
_entity_poly.type
_entity_poly.pdbx_seq_one_letter_code
_entity_poly.pdbx_strand_id
1 'polypeptide(L)'
;MRAFKQQPGRRSALFVYQGSEERGLIGSTYFSAHPTVPQASIVAVLNAEMMGRNVADSAALLGSTPPHMNSSDLVRTALAANQAGPKFKLDTEWDKPTHPEGWYFRSDHLPYARLGIPAIMYTSLLHVDYHTPRDEASRIDYAKLTRMTQWMYLTGWAVANRTAPPAREPGFKLER
;
A
#
# COMPACT_ATOMS: atom_id res chain seq x y z
N MET A 1 -7.33 -6.35 -10.72
CA MET A 1 -8.20 -7.56 -10.77
C MET A 1 -8.14 -8.30 -12.11
N ARG A 2 -8.51 -7.71 -13.26
CA ARG A 2 -8.53 -8.41 -14.56
C ARG A 2 -7.20 -9.06 -14.95
N ALA A 3 -6.06 -8.36 -14.75
CA ALA A 3 -4.73 -8.87 -15.07
C ALA A 3 -4.38 -10.13 -14.26
N PHE A 4 -4.69 -10.18 -12.97
CA PHE A 4 -4.50 -11.38 -12.15
C PHE A 4 -5.41 -12.54 -12.57
N LYS A 5 -6.60 -12.24 -13.12
CA LYS A 5 -7.47 -13.28 -13.67
C LYS A 5 -6.91 -13.87 -14.97
N GLN A 6 -6.31 -13.05 -15.83
CA GLN A 6 -5.70 -13.48 -17.08
C GLN A 6 -4.39 -14.23 -16.88
N GLN A 7 -3.61 -13.83 -15.90
CA GLN A 7 -2.35 -14.46 -15.53
C GLN A 7 -2.34 -14.72 -14.02
N PRO A 8 -2.91 -15.82 -13.55
CA PRO A 8 -2.93 -16.14 -12.13
C PRO A 8 -1.52 -16.40 -11.60
N GLY A 9 -1.20 -15.82 -10.44
CA GLY A 9 0.02 -16.12 -9.73
C GLY A 9 -0.04 -17.47 -9.02
N ARG A 10 1.09 -17.90 -8.46
CA ARG A 10 1.17 -19.11 -7.61
C ARG A 10 0.37 -18.93 -6.30
N ARG A 11 0.23 -17.68 -5.80
CA ARG A 11 -0.64 -17.31 -4.69
C ARG A 11 -1.82 -16.52 -5.20
N SER A 12 -2.96 -16.68 -4.54
CA SER A 12 -4.17 -15.91 -4.82
C SER A 12 -3.99 -14.44 -4.44
N ALA A 13 -4.67 -13.57 -5.17
CA ALA A 13 -4.81 -12.14 -4.81
C ALA A 13 -6.25 -11.90 -4.33
N LEU A 14 -6.38 -11.39 -3.10
CA LEU A 14 -7.66 -10.96 -2.53
C LEU A 14 -7.78 -9.45 -2.70
N PHE A 15 -8.87 -9.00 -3.28
CA PHE A 15 -9.20 -7.59 -3.45
C PHE A 15 -10.25 -7.20 -2.41
N VAL A 16 -9.86 -6.32 -1.50
CA VAL A 16 -10.71 -5.87 -0.40
C VAL A 16 -10.97 -4.37 -0.54
N TYR A 17 -12.22 -3.98 -0.51
CA TYR A 17 -12.65 -2.58 -0.49
C TYR A 17 -13.04 -2.24 0.95
N GLN A 18 -12.17 -1.51 1.61
CA GLN A 18 -12.37 -1.11 3.01
C GLN A 18 -13.41 0.02 3.10
N GLY A 19 -14.25 -0.05 4.12
CA GLY A 19 -15.23 0.99 4.42
C GLY A 19 -14.85 1.77 5.67
N SER A 20 -15.33 3.01 5.77
CA SER A 20 -15.17 3.86 6.96
C SER A 20 -13.73 4.09 7.40
N GLU A 21 -12.82 4.24 6.43
CA GLU A 21 -11.41 4.57 6.69
C GLU A 21 -11.32 5.90 7.44
N GLU A 22 -12.00 6.95 6.97
CA GLU A 22 -12.08 8.30 7.51
C GLU A 22 -12.69 8.40 8.93
N ARG A 23 -13.25 7.30 9.42
CA ARG A 23 -13.83 7.20 10.78
C ARG A 23 -12.95 6.39 11.74
N GLY A 24 -11.67 6.27 11.44
CA GLY A 24 -10.70 5.56 12.27
C GLY A 24 -10.45 4.12 11.83
N LEU A 25 -10.33 3.88 10.53
CA LEU A 25 -9.95 2.58 9.94
C LEU A 25 -10.89 1.43 10.33
N ILE A 26 -12.20 1.71 10.47
CA ILE A 26 -13.15 0.73 11.01
C ILE A 26 -13.20 -0.54 10.17
N GLY A 27 -13.30 -0.40 8.84
CA GLY A 27 -13.39 -1.54 7.93
C GLY A 27 -12.16 -2.41 7.95
N SER A 28 -10.98 -1.83 7.84
CA SER A 28 -9.71 -2.56 7.87
C SER A 28 -9.41 -3.18 9.22
N THR A 29 -9.75 -2.49 10.31
CA THR A 29 -9.63 -3.03 11.67
C THR A 29 -10.53 -4.26 11.83
N TYR A 30 -11.79 -4.18 11.41
CA TYR A 30 -12.70 -5.31 11.48
C TYR A 30 -12.23 -6.46 10.60
N PHE A 31 -11.92 -6.18 9.32
CA PHE A 31 -11.53 -7.24 8.38
C PHE A 31 -10.20 -7.90 8.75
N SER A 32 -9.23 -7.16 9.25
CA SER A 32 -7.94 -7.74 9.68
C SER A 32 -8.10 -8.72 10.86
N ALA A 33 -9.10 -8.47 11.74
CA ALA A 33 -9.44 -9.35 12.85
C ALA A 33 -10.37 -10.51 12.44
N HIS A 34 -11.20 -10.32 11.41
CA HIS A 34 -12.22 -11.28 10.95
C HIS A 34 -12.15 -11.47 9.42
N PRO A 35 -11.00 -11.91 8.89
CA PRO A 35 -10.85 -12.05 7.44
C PRO A 35 -11.66 -13.23 6.89
N THR A 36 -12.04 -13.13 5.61
CA THR A 36 -12.77 -14.18 4.88
C THR A 36 -11.87 -15.37 4.49
N VAL A 37 -10.60 -15.30 4.80
CA VAL A 37 -9.59 -16.37 4.61
C VAL A 37 -8.82 -16.54 5.91
N PRO A 38 -8.15 -17.67 6.15
CA PRO A 38 -7.32 -17.82 7.34
C PRO A 38 -6.30 -16.66 7.44
N GLN A 39 -6.25 -15.97 8.57
CA GLN A 39 -5.36 -14.81 8.78
C GLN A 39 -3.89 -15.16 8.47
N ALA A 40 -3.43 -16.34 8.88
CA ALA A 40 -2.08 -16.82 8.60
C ALA A 40 -1.77 -17.03 7.11
N SER A 41 -2.80 -17.08 6.25
CA SER A 41 -2.61 -17.17 4.80
C SER A 41 -2.40 -15.79 4.12
N ILE A 42 -2.61 -14.71 4.84
CA ILE A 42 -2.36 -13.34 4.34
C ILE A 42 -0.87 -13.05 4.46
N VAL A 43 -0.15 -13.08 3.36
CA VAL A 43 1.31 -12.97 3.35
C VAL A 43 1.83 -11.56 3.07
N ALA A 44 1.00 -10.70 2.50
CA ALA A 44 1.32 -9.30 2.26
C ALA A 44 0.04 -8.48 2.02
N VAL A 45 0.09 -7.21 2.37
CA VAL A 45 -0.95 -6.21 2.10
C VAL A 45 -0.36 -5.05 1.31
N LEU A 46 -0.99 -4.72 0.21
CA LEU A 46 -0.68 -3.59 -0.65
C LEU A 46 -1.86 -2.62 -0.57
N ASN A 47 -1.72 -1.55 0.18
CA ASN A 47 -2.78 -0.57 0.36
C ASN A 47 -2.69 0.53 -0.71
N ALA A 48 -3.81 0.87 -1.32
CA ALA A 48 -3.95 1.95 -2.31
C ALA A 48 -4.60 3.16 -1.66
N GLU A 49 -3.88 4.28 -1.63
CA GLU A 49 -4.32 5.52 -1.00
C GLU A 49 -4.09 6.72 -1.93
N MET A 50 -5.14 7.51 -2.23
CA MET A 50 -5.04 8.74 -3.04
C MET A 50 -4.21 8.58 -4.34
N MET A 51 -4.61 7.68 -5.22
CA MET A 51 -3.76 7.14 -6.29
C MET A 51 -3.69 7.98 -7.58
N GLY A 52 -4.41 9.06 -7.72
CA GLY A 52 -4.59 9.73 -9.02
C GLY A 52 -4.47 11.24 -8.99
N ARG A 53 -3.71 11.81 -8.07
CA ARG A 53 -3.60 13.25 -7.92
C ARG A 53 -2.14 13.68 -7.79
N ASN A 54 -1.92 15.01 -7.67
CA ASN A 54 -0.60 15.61 -7.47
C ASN A 54 0.35 15.45 -8.68
N VAL A 55 1.65 15.72 -8.50
CA VAL A 55 2.66 15.72 -9.58
C VAL A 55 2.75 14.35 -10.26
N ALA A 56 2.70 14.33 -11.58
CA ALA A 56 2.57 13.12 -12.39
C ALA A 56 3.67 12.06 -12.11
N ASP A 57 4.91 12.48 -11.85
CA ASP A 57 6.06 11.59 -11.68
C ASP A 57 6.46 11.37 -10.22
N SER A 58 5.69 11.91 -9.25
CA SER A 58 5.94 11.78 -7.82
C SER A 58 4.97 10.81 -7.16
N ALA A 59 5.46 10.02 -6.22
CA ALA A 59 4.67 9.13 -5.38
C ALA A 59 5.38 8.91 -4.04
N ALA A 60 4.73 8.26 -3.08
CA ALA A 60 5.37 7.75 -1.89
C ALA A 60 5.01 6.29 -1.63
N LEU A 61 5.89 5.61 -0.91
CA LEU A 61 5.70 4.25 -0.41
C LEU A 61 5.89 4.30 1.11
N LEU A 62 4.83 4.19 1.87
CA LEU A 62 4.88 4.20 3.32
C LEU A 62 4.97 2.78 3.87
N GLY A 63 5.66 2.62 5.01
CA GLY A 63 6.11 1.33 5.49
C GLY A 63 7.40 0.87 4.80
N SER A 64 8.14 1.82 4.19
CA SER A 64 9.35 1.57 3.41
C SER A 64 10.64 1.86 4.16
N THR A 65 10.57 2.58 5.27
CA THR A 65 11.72 2.97 6.08
C THR A 65 11.50 2.61 7.56
N PRO A 66 12.56 2.27 8.33
CA PRO A 66 12.43 2.11 9.77
C PRO A 66 11.98 3.41 10.46
N PRO A 67 11.16 3.33 11.52
CA PRO A 67 10.66 2.12 12.19
C PRO A 67 9.39 1.52 11.55
N HIS A 68 8.86 2.11 10.50
CA HIS A 68 7.59 1.69 9.87
C HIS A 68 7.74 0.42 9.02
N MET A 69 8.95 0.13 8.54
CA MET A 69 9.21 -1.01 7.67
C MET A 69 9.08 -2.35 8.42
N ASN A 70 8.00 -3.10 8.15
CA ASN A 70 7.75 -4.40 8.76
C ASN A 70 8.16 -5.60 7.88
N SER A 71 8.64 -5.33 6.66
CA SER A 71 9.19 -6.34 5.74
C SER A 71 10.09 -5.71 4.68
N SER A 72 11.40 -5.83 4.84
CA SER A 72 12.37 -5.37 3.84
C SER A 72 12.24 -6.14 2.51
N ASP A 73 11.80 -7.38 2.55
CA ASP A 73 11.50 -8.18 1.36
C ASP A 73 10.38 -7.58 0.52
N LEU A 74 9.29 -7.15 1.18
CA LEU A 74 8.15 -6.53 0.50
C LEU A 74 8.56 -5.18 -0.07
N VAL A 75 9.29 -4.38 0.70
CA VAL A 75 9.79 -3.07 0.25
C VAL A 75 10.72 -3.21 -0.95
N ARG A 76 11.72 -4.10 -0.91
CA ARG A 76 12.60 -4.37 -2.06
C ARG A 76 11.82 -4.78 -3.29
N THR A 77 10.78 -5.60 -3.13
CA THR A 77 9.92 -6.04 -4.24
C THR A 77 9.15 -4.85 -4.84
N ALA A 78 8.62 -3.96 -4.00
CA ALA A 78 7.90 -2.77 -4.46
C ALA A 78 8.83 -1.77 -5.18
N LEU A 79 10.04 -1.54 -4.63
CA LEU A 79 11.02 -0.66 -5.25
C LEU A 79 11.51 -1.21 -6.61
N ALA A 80 11.78 -2.52 -6.70
CA ALA A 80 12.13 -3.16 -7.96
C ALA A 80 11.01 -3.06 -8.99
N ALA A 81 9.74 -3.23 -8.56
CA ALA A 81 8.58 -3.07 -9.41
C ALA A 81 8.42 -1.62 -9.92
N ASN A 82 8.72 -0.61 -9.08
CA ASN A 82 8.75 0.78 -9.53
C ASN A 82 9.81 1.01 -10.61
N GLN A 83 11.01 0.50 -10.42
CA GLN A 83 12.12 0.66 -11.39
C GLN A 83 11.85 -0.08 -12.71
N ALA A 84 11.24 -1.26 -12.66
CA ALA A 84 10.87 -2.03 -13.85
C ALA A 84 9.68 -1.45 -14.60
N GLY A 85 8.81 -0.71 -13.91
CA GLY A 85 7.55 -0.18 -14.44
C GLY A 85 7.53 1.35 -14.52
N PRO A 86 6.75 2.02 -13.65
CA PRO A 86 6.40 3.44 -13.82
C PRO A 86 7.53 4.43 -13.51
N LYS A 87 8.55 4.03 -12.74
CA LYS A 87 9.73 4.84 -12.40
C LYS A 87 9.38 6.16 -11.69
N PHE A 88 8.46 6.13 -10.75
CA PHE A 88 8.16 7.29 -9.91
C PHE A 88 9.37 7.73 -9.11
N LYS A 89 9.55 9.03 -8.96
CA LYS A 89 10.41 9.63 -7.95
C LYS A 89 9.69 9.51 -6.60
N LEU A 90 10.31 8.78 -5.67
CA LEU A 90 9.68 8.53 -4.38
C LEU A 90 10.03 9.62 -3.38
N ASP A 91 8.99 10.22 -2.79
CA ASP A 91 9.12 11.12 -1.65
C ASP A 91 9.18 10.27 -0.38
N THR A 92 10.29 10.35 0.34
CA THR A 92 10.54 9.58 1.57
C THR A 92 10.19 10.37 2.84
N GLU A 93 9.89 11.67 2.73
CA GLU A 93 9.55 12.51 3.89
C GLU A 93 8.26 12.03 4.57
N TRP A 94 7.30 11.56 3.78
CA TRP A 94 5.99 11.10 4.24
C TRP A 94 6.04 9.85 5.12
N ASP A 95 7.10 9.03 5.01
CA ASP A 95 7.29 7.83 5.80
C ASP A 95 8.20 8.05 7.02
N LYS A 96 8.65 9.30 7.26
CA LYS A 96 9.48 9.60 8.44
C LYS A 96 8.67 9.57 9.73
N PRO A 97 9.20 8.97 10.81
CA PRO A 97 8.55 8.97 12.13
C PRO A 97 8.39 10.37 12.71
N THR A 98 9.25 11.31 12.27
CA THR A 98 9.23 12.72 12.68
C THR A 98 8.26 13.58 11.88
N HIS A 99 7.58 13.01 10.87
CA HIS A 99 6.59 13.77 10.10
C HIS A 99 5.42 14.18 11.01
N PRO A 100 5.08 15.48 11.10
CA PRO A 100 4.12 15.99 12.09
C PRO A 100 2.73 15.37 11.97
N GLU A 101 2.31 15.01 10.74
CA GLU A 101 1.01 14.41 10.47
C GLU A 101 0.98 12.89 10.72
N GLY A 102 2.12 12.22 10.82
CA GLY A 102 2.21 10.79 11.07
C GLY A 102 1.49 9.95 10.01
N TRP A 103 1.70 10.23 8.73
CA TRP A 103 0.97 9.65 7.60
C TRP A 103 0.94 8.13 7.57
N TYR A 104 2.01 7.48 8.03
CA TYR A 104 2.03 6.02 8.12
C TYR A 104 0.87 5.45 8.95
N PHE A 105 0.39 6.19 9.95
CA PHE A 105 -0.68 5.71 10.85
C PHE A 105 -2.10 6.03 10.36
N ARG A 106 -2.26 6.56 9.14
CA ARG A 106 -3.52 7.16 8.67
C ARG A 106 -4.19 6.41 7.54
N SER A 107 -3.89 5.11 7.33
CA SER A 107 -4.60 4.34 6.29
C SER A 107 -4.66 2.84 6.58
N ASP A 108 -5.40 2.13 5.77
CA ASP A 108 -5.89 0.76 5.94
C ASP A 108 -4.82 -0.34 5.97
N HIS A 109 -3.55 -0.05 5.69
CA HIS A 109 -2.44 -1.00 5.91
C HIS A 109 -2.11 -1.20 7.40
N LEU A 110 -2.41 -0.18 8.23
CA LEU A 110 -1.99 -0.13 9.63
C LEU A 110 -2.52 -1.29 10.50
N PRO A 111 -3.83 -1.66 10.46
CA PRO A 111 -4.33 -2.77 11.25
C PRO A 111 -3.62 -4.10 10.93
N TYR A 112 -3.26 -4.32 9.67
CA TYR A 112 -2.51 -5.50 9.27
C TYR A 112 -1.05 -5.46 9.74
N ALA A 113 -0.41 -4.30 9.65
CA ALA A 113 0.95 -4.12 10.17
C ALA A 113 1.01 -4.39 11.67
N ARG A 114 0.01 -3.95 12.44
CA ARG A 114 -0.13 -4.24 13.89
C ARG A 114 -0.24 -5.74 14.19
N LEU A 115 -0.86 -6.50 13.31
CA LEU A 115 -0.91 -7.97 13.40
C LEU A 115 0.39 -8.63 12.88
N GLY A 116 1.35 -7.82 12.44
CA GLY A 116 2.63 -8.27 11.93
C GLY A 116 2.58 -8.86 10.53
N ILE A 117 1.53 -8.61 9.78
CA ILE A 117 1.46 -8.97 8.36
C ILE A 117 2.27 -7.94 7.58
N PRO A 118 3.19 -8.34 6.68
CA PRO A 118 3.90 -7.42 5.80
C PRO A 118 2.93 -6.49 5.07
N ALA A 119 3.05 -5.19 5.29
CA ALA A 119 2.10 -4.21 4.75
C ALA A 119 2.79 -2.92 4.33
N ILE A 120 2.41 -2.40 3.18
CA ILE A 120 2.89 -1.14 2.62
C ILE A 120 1.73 -0.34 2.03
N MET A 121 1.87 0.97 2.00
CA MET A 121 0.90 1.88 1.41
C MET A 121 1.51 2.62 0.22
N TYR A 122 0.80 2.62 -0.90
CA TYR A 122 1.10 3.41 -2.09
C TYR A 122 0.25 4.65 -2.09
N THR A 123 0.86 5.82 -2.27
CA THR A 123 0.12 7.08 -2.32
C THR A 123 0.69 8.05 -3.34
N SER A 124 -0.16 8.88 -3.92
CA SER A 124 0.25 10.01 -4.75
C SER A 124 0.41 11.32 -3.96
N LEU A 125 0.40 11.25 -2.63
CA LEU A 125 0.58 12.36 -1.70
C LEU A 125 -0.62 13.31 -1.64
N LEU A 126 -0.57 14.28 -0.71
CA LEU A 126 -1.61 15.31 -0.56
C LEU A 126 -1.69 16.22 -1.78
N HIS A 127 -2.90 16.68 -2.04
CA HIS A 127 -3.21 17.66 -3.07
C HIS A 127 -4.16 18.74 -2.52
N VAL A 128 -4.26 19.85 -3.23
CA VAL A 128 -5.00 21.05 -2.79
C VAL A 128 -6.52 20.85 -2.57
N ASP A 129 -7.08 19.79 -3.13
CA ASP A 129 -8.49 19.49 -3.00
C ASP A 129 -8.80 18.40 -1.93
N TYR A 130 -7.75 17.87 -1.26
CA TYR A 130 -7.90 16.85 -0.22
C TYR A 130 -8.93 17.26 0.83
N HIS A 131 -9.87 16.36 1.12
CA HIS A 131 -10.99 16.57 2.05
C HIS A 131 -11.86 17.81 1.75
N THR A 132 -11.97 18.19 0.48
CA THR A 132 -12.86 19.27 0.04
C THR A 132 -13.87 18.79 -0.99
N PRO A 133 -15.02 19.49 -1.16
CA PRO A 133 -15.99 19.17 -2.21
C PRO A 133 -15.44 19.29 -3.64
N ARG A 134 -14.24 19.84 -3.81
CA ARG A 134 -13.58 19.96 -5.12
C ARG A 134 -12.82 18.69 -5.52
N ASP A 135 -12.68 17.71 -4.64
CA ASP A 135 -12.05 16.44 -4.99
C ASP A 135 -13.02 15.56 -5.77
N GLU A 136 -13.12 15.83 -7.04
CA GLU A 136 -14.04 15.23 -7.99
C GLU A 136 -13.33 14.27 -8.96
N ALA A 137 -14.07 13.29 -9.47
CA ALA A 137 -13.58 12.31 -10.44
C ALA A 137 -12.99 12.96 -11.71
N SER A 138 -13.51 14.13 -12.12
CA SER A 138 -13.02 14.93 -13.25
C SER A 138 -11.58 15.43 -13.06
N ARG A 139 -11.09 15.48 -11.82
CA ARG A 139 -9.76 15.97 -11.47
C ARG A 139 -8.72 14.86 -11.31
N ILE A 140 -9.11 13.61 -11.50
CA ILE A 140 -8.20 12.47 -11.44
C ILE A 140 -7.28 12.50 -12.67
N ASP A 141 -5.98 12.46 -12.43
CA ASP A 141 -4.98 12.13 -13.46
C ASP A 141 -5.03 10.62 -13.71
N TYR A 142 -5.81 10.22 -14.70
CA TYR A 142 -5.99 8.81 -15.05
C TYR A 142 -4.72 8.16 -15.61
N ALA A 143 -3.80 8.94 -16.20
CA ALA A 143 -2.51 8.44 -16.64
C ALA A 143 -1.66 8.06 -15.42
N LYS A 144 -1.60 8.94 -14.42
CA LYS A 144 -0.93 8.65 -13.14
C LYS A 144 -1.59 7.48 -12.42
N LEU A 145 -2.93 7.47 -12.31
CA LEU A 145 -3.67 6.37 -11.67
C LEU A 145 -3.34 5.02 -12.32
N THR A 146 -3.25 4.98 -13.66
CA THR A 146 -2.84 3.78 -14.40
C THR A 146 -1.42 3.34 -14.03
N ARG A 147 -0.47 4.27 -13.99
CA ARG A 147 0.92 3.98 -13.61
C ARG A 147 1.03 3.50 -12.15
N MET A 148 0.29 4.11 -11.22
CA MET A 148 0.24 3.66 -9.82
C MET A 148 -0.35 2.24 -9.70
N THR A 149 -1.43 1.97 -10.45
CA THR A 149 -2.04 0.63 -10.52
C THR A 149 -1.06 -0.39 -11.12
N GLN A 150 -0.30 -0.01 -12.15
CA GLN A 150 0.75 -0.86 -12.73
C GLN A 150 1.83 -1.18 -11.70
N TRP A 151 2.27 -0.21 -10.90
CA TRP A 151 3.25 -0.43 -9.84
C TRP A 151 2.75 -1.45 -8.82
N MET A 152 1.54 -1.26 -8.31
CA MET A 152 0.92 -2.21 -7.38
C MET A 152 0.75 -3.60 -8.01
N TYR A 153 0.34 -3.66 -9.28
CA TYR A 153 0.19 -4.94 -9.99
C TYR A 153 1.53 -5.68 -10.08
N LEU A 154 2.59 -5.02 -10.51
CA LEU A 154 3.93 -5.61 -10.63
C LEU A 154 4.45 -6.11 -9.27
N THR A 155 4.23 -5.33 -8.21
CA THR A 155 4.58 -5.76 -6.84
C THR A 155 3.77 -6.99 -6.44
N GLY A 156 2.45 -6.93 -6.59
CA GLY A 156 1.56 -8.05 -6.23
C GLY A 156 1.84 -9.31 -7.04
N TRP A 157 2.14 -9.16 -8.33
CA TRP A 157 2.56 -10.27 -9.19
C TRP A 157 3.86 -10.90 -8.70
N ALA A 158 4.88 -10.08 -8.40
CA ALA A 158 6.14 -10.58 -7.88
C ALA A 158 5.96 -11.31 -6.54
N VAL A 159 5.19 -10.75 -5.60
CA VAL A 159 4.85 -11.38 -4.31
C VAL A 159 4.10 -12.70 -4.53
N ALA A 160 3.12 -12.72 -5.45
CA ALA A 160 2.33 -13.91 -5.73
C ALA A 160 3.17 -15.07 -6.30
N ASN A 161 4.27 -14.77 -7.00
CA ASN A 161 5.10 -15.78 -7.66
C ASN A 161 6.40 -16.13 -6.91
N ARG A 162 6.73 -15.47 -5.81
CA ARG A 162 7.90 -15.84 -4.97
C ARG A 162 7.76 -17.26 -4.44
N THR A 163 8.88 -17.94 -4.27
CA THR A 163 8.92 -19.26 -3.62
C THR A 163 8.51 -19.17 -2.15
N ALA A 164 9.14 -18.23 -1.40
CA ALA A 164 8.77 -17.93 -0.02
C ALA A 164 7.96 -16.60 0.05
N PRO A 165 7.02 -16.45 0.99
CA PRO A 165 6.36 -15.16 1.23
C PRO A 165 7.38 -14.10 1.68
N PRO A 166 7.06 -12.80 1.59
CA PRO A 166 7.89 -11.76 2.17
C PRO A 166 8.10 -12.02 3.67
N ALA A 167 9.37 -12.00 4.10
CA ALA A 167 9.70 -12.20 5.50
C ALA A 167 9.33 -10.95 6.32
N ARG A 168 8.87 -11.19 7.55
CA ARG A 168 8.66 -10.14 8.54
C ARG A 168 9.99 -9.71 9.15
N GLU A 169 10.16 -8.40 9.41
CA GLU A 169 11.33 -7.90 10.11
C GLU A 169 11.40 -8.44 11.54
N PRO A 170 12.53 -9.04 11.93
CA PRO A 170 12.73 -9.47 13.31
C PRO A 170 12.65 -8.28 14.25
N GLY A 171 11.86 -8.43 15.33
CA GLY A 171 11.75 -7.40 16.36
C GLY A 171 10.92 -6.16 15.95
N PHE A 172 10.25 -6.18 14.78
CA PHE A 172 9.38 -5.09 14.38
C PHE A 172 8.33 -4.79 15.45
N LYS A 173 8.28 -3.52 15.85
CA LYS A 173 7.26 -2.94 16.74
C LYS A 173 6.93 -1.55 16.26
N LEU A 174 5.66 -1.24 16.20
CA LEU A 174 5.22 0.13 15.93
C LEU A 174 5.42 1.00 17.19
N GLU A 175 5.75 2.26 16.96
CA GLU A 175 5.95 3.25 18.05
C GLU A 175 4.64 3.76 18.64
N ARG A 176 3.46 3.49 18.03
CA ARG A 176 2.10 3.82 18.51
C ARG A 176 1.02 2.87 17.94
#